data_cd1a3729e514baeb6190d30425c75309
#
_entry.id   cd1a3729e514baeb6190d30425c75309
#
_cell.length_a   1.000
_cell.length_b   1.000
_cell.length_c   1.000
_cell.angle_alpha   90.00
_cell.angle_beta   90.00
_cell.angle_gamma   90.00
#
_symmetry.space_group_name_H-M   'P 1'
#
loop_
_entity.id
_entity.type
_entity.pdbx_description
1 polymer ?
#
loop_
_entity_poly.entity_id
_entity_poly.type
_entity_poly.pdbx_seq_one_letter_code
_entity_poly.pdbx_strand_id
1 'polypeptide(L)'
;MSHSMSRRKFVTISGASLAATLGLDLAACGGSSDTDSNASKSGSSSSSSKEVSGNITAVGSTALQPLVEAAAEQYMNENPGVQITVQGGGSGQGITQIAQGAVQIGDSDVFAEEKLENKDDAKKLKDNKVAVVGMGPVVHPDVKVDDLTIDQLKGIFTGKVTNWKEVGGDDKEIVVINRAVGSGTRATFESAVLGSEKVPEDFRPQEQDSSGTVVKMVAQTPNSISYLAFSYFIDDVKALKVGGVEPKDKNVETNDWTIWAYEHMYTAAKPDAATADFIKYMLSDDVQGTLVKKTGYISTKGMKVERDADGNVKKL
;
A
#
# COMPACT_ATOMS: atom_id res chain seq x y z
N MET A 1 39.24 35.65 -1.82
CA MET A 1 38.49 36.47 -0.82
C MET A 1 37.56 35.55 -0.10
N SER A 2 37.86 35.39 1.16
CA SER A 2 37.20 34.54 2.17
C SER A 2 35.90 35.18 2.64
N HIS A 3 34.87 34.34 2.93
CA HIS A 3 33.81 34.59 3.94
C HIS A 3 32.86 33.41 3.88
N SER A 4 32.51 32.75 4.86
CA SER A 4 32.47 32.77 6.30
C SER A 4 31.32 31.82 6.70
N MET A 5 31.64 30.78 7.43
CA MET A 5 30.70 29.87 8.05
C MET A 5 29.83 30.60 9.07
N SER A 6 28.51 30.32 9.07
CA SER A 6 27.61 30.69 10.16
C SER A 6 27.20 29.48 10.97
N ARG A 7 27.41 29.59 12.26
CA ARG A 7 27.31 28.55 13.30
C ARG A 7 25.87 28.30 13.73
N ARG A 8 25.49 27.03 13.83
CA ARG A 8 24.26 26.55 14.46
C ARG A 8 24.26 26.87 15.97
N LYS A 9 23.18 27.47 16.46
CA LYS A 9 22.93 27.63 17.90
C LYS A 9 22.12 26.44 18.39
N PHE A 10 22.70 25.65 19.25
CA PHE A 10 22.01 24.67 20.11
C PHE A 10 21.36 25.42 21.27
N VAL A 11 20.07 25.20 21.45
CA VAL A 11 19.35 25.61 22.68
C VAL A 11 19.21 24.38 23.55
N THR A 12 19.94 24.35 24.65
CA THR A 12 19.80 23.43 25.77
C THR A 12 18.72 23.96 26.69
N ILE A 13 17.67 23.20 26.96
CA ILE A 13 16.70 23.49 28.02
C ILE A 13 17.02 22.55 29.18
N SER A 14 17.50 23.15 30.28
CA SER A 14 17.81 22.49 31.55
C SER A 14 16.54 22.21 32.34
N GLY A 15 16.53 21.05 32.99
CA GLY A 15 15.44 20.59 33.82
C GLY A 15 15.32 21.34 35.15
N ALA A 16 14.15 21.34 35.71
CA ALA A 16 13.88 21.65 37.11
C ALA A 16 13.02 20.54 37.72
N SER A 17 13.62 19.84 38.64
CA SER A 17 13.00 18.84 39.52
C SER A 17 12.19 19.57 40.60
N LEU A 18 10.98 19.14 40.90
CA LEU A 18 10.30 19.44 42.16
C LEU A 18 9.73 18.15 42.74
N ALA A 19 10.29 17.79 43.90
CA ALA A 19 9.77 16.76 44.78
C ALA A 19 8.84 17.40 45.81
N ALA A 20 7.72 16.79 46.14
CA ALA A 20 6.93 17.00 47.35
C ALA A 20 6.07 15.75 47.58
N THR A 21 6.44 14.93 48.49
CA THR A 21 6.09 14.69 49.92
C THR A 21 4.75 14.03 50.15
N LEU A 22 4.89 12.87 50.81
CA LEU A 22 3.93 11.97 51.43
C LEU A 22 2.87 12.65 52.34
N GLY A 23 1.64 12.11 52.29
CA GLY A 23 0.62 12.25 53.31
C GLY A 23 -0.15 10.92 53.43
N LEU A 24 0.21 10.11 54.41
CA LEU A 24 -0.62 9.00 54.90
C LEU A 24 -1.68 9.58 55.82
N ASP A 25 -2.93 9.17 55.67
CA ASP A 25 -3.91 9.16 56.73
C ASP A 25 -4.71 7.86 56.72
N LEU A 26 -4.49 7.07 57.78
CA LEU A 26 -5.33 5.96 58.21
C LEU A 26 -6.39 6.50 59.17
N ALA A 27 -7.64 6.19 58.94
CA ALA A 27 -8.61 6.14 60.04
C ALA A 27 -9.65 5.04 59.74
N ALA A 28 -9.81 4.20 60.72
CA ALA A 28 -10.61 2.98 60.80
C ALA A 28 -11.99 3.21 61.43
N CYS A 29 -12.82 2.20 61.26
CA CYS A 29 -13.94 1.69 62.09
C CYS A 29 -15.31 2.34 62.05
N GLY A 30 -16.29 1.61 61.55
CA GLY A 30 -17.21 0.92 62.45
C GLY A 30 -18.63 1.45 62.44
N GLY A 31 -19.62 0.57 62.19
CA GLY A 31 -21.00 0.80 62.56
C GLY A 31 -22.07 0.21 61.62
N SER A 32 -22.59 -0.93 62.03
CA SER A 32 -23.77 -1.58 61.46
C SER A 32 -25.05 -0.79 61.65
N SER A 33 -25.95 -0.79 60.69
CA SER A 33 -27.40 -0.96 60.93
C SER A 33 -28.18 -1.18 59.62
N ASP A 34 -28.96 -2.20 59.62
CA ASP A 34 -29.90 -2.65 58.59
C ASP A 34 -30.94 -1.58 58.25
N THR A 35 -31.27 -1.44 56.99
CA THR A 35 -32.68 -1.13 56.59
C THR A 35 -32.89 -1.56 55.10
N ASP A 36 -33.80 -2.48 54.91
CA ASP A 36 -34.40 -2.90 53.66
C ASP A 36 -34.95 -1.72 52.86
N SER A 37 -34.60 -1.63 51.59
CA SER A 37 -35.46 -0.97 50.58
C SER A 37 -35.22 -1.57 49.20
N ASN A 38 -36.19 -2.27 48.77
CA ASN A 38 -36.44 -2.78 47.43
C ASN A 38 -36.25 -1.70 46.37
N ALA A 39 -35.27 -1.84 45.45
CA ALA A 39 -35.13 -1.03 44.25
C ALA A 39 -34.79 -1.91 43.07
N SER A 40 -35.67 -1.85 42.12
CA SER A 40 -35.74 -2.50 40.82
C SER A 40 -34.39 -2.67 40.15
N LYS A 41 -34.07 -3.90 39.76
CA LYS A 41 -33.06 -4.24 38.78
C LYS A 41 -33.47 -3.67 37.41
N SER A 42 -33.04 -2.49 37.09
CA SER A 42 -32.88 -2.06 35.70
C SER A 42 -31.60 -2.68 35.20
N GLY A 43 -31.74 -3.79 34.51
CA GLY A 43 -30.65 -4.44 33.83
C GLY A 43 -30.22 -3.60 32.61
N SER A 44 -29.34 -2.67 32.82
CA SER A 44 -28.57 -2.10 31.73
C SER A 44 -27.54 -3.13 31.33
N SER A 45 -27.85 -3.94 30.33
CA SER A 45 -26.86 -4.74 29.62
C SER A 45 -25.97 -3.78 28.84
N SER A 46 -24.99 -3.19 29.51
CA SER A 46 -23.82 -2.65 28.82
C SER A 46 -23.11 -3.88 28.22
N SER A 47 -23.31 -4.09 26.93
CA SER A 47 -22.39 -4.90 26.14
C SER A 47 -21.03 -4.20 26.27
N SER A 48 -20.18 -4.65 27.17
CA SER A 48 -18.78 -4.28 27.16
C SER A 48 -18.20 -4.85 25.88
N SER A 49 -18.19 -4.05 24.81
CA SER A 49 -17.32 -4.30 23.68
C SER A 49 -15.91 -4.37 24.29
N LYS A 50 -15.30 -5.55 24.24
CA LYS A 50 -13.93 -5.73 24.71
C LYS A 50 -13.10 -4.74 23.89
N GLU A 51 -12.55 -3.75 24.55
CA GLU A 51 -11.71 -2.74 23.93
C GLU A 51 -10.54 -3.46 23.25
N VAL A 52 -10.44 -3.31 21.92
CA VAL A 52 -9.40 -3.97 21.14
C VAL A 52 -8.08 -3.25 21.43
N SER A 53 -7.04 -4.00 21.70
CA SER A 53 -5.70 -3.46 21.95
C SER A 53 -4.62 -4.36 21.37
N GLY A 54 -3.51 -3.77 20.92
CA GLY A 54 -2.38 -4.51 20.37
C GLY A 54 -1.50 -3.67 19.44
N ASN A 55 -0.40 -4.28 19.00
CA ASN A 55 0.52 -3.69 18.04
C ASN A 55 0.43 -4.46 16.71
N ILE A 56 0.28 -3.73 15.62
CA ILE A 56 0.22 -4.28 14.26
C ILE A 56 1.37 -3.68 13.47
N THR A 57 2.18 -4.51 12.85
CA THR A 57 3.16 -4.10 11.85
C THR A 57 2.70 -4.63 10.49
N ALA A 58 2.44 -3.73 9.55
CA ALA A 58 2.13 -4.01 8.17
C ALA A 58 3.34 -3.64 7.30
N VAL A 59 3.83 -4.58 6.51
CA VAL A 59 5.04 -4.39 5.68
C VAL A 59 4.77 -4.87 4.28
N GLY A 60 5.24 -4.14 3.27
CA GLY A 60 5.24 -4.68 1.90
C GLY A 60 4.98 -3.67 0.80
N SER A 61 3.91 -3.87 0.04
CA SER A 61 3.61 -3.09 -1.15
C SER A 61 3.61 -1.59 -0.90
N THR A 62 4.47 -0.88 -1.64
CA THR A 62 4.47 0.58 -1.64
C THR A 62 3.36 1.16 -2.54
N ALA A 63 2.72 0.35 -3.37
CA ALA A 63 1.54 0.75 -4.13
C ALA A 63 0.29 0.77 -3.24
N LEU A 64 0.17 -0.17 -2.28
CA LEU A 64 -0.91 -0.24 -1.30
C LEU A 64 -0.70 0.72 -0.11
N GLN A 65 0.54 1.09 0.19
CA GLN A 65 0.94 1.84 1.38
C GLN A 65 0.05 3.07 1.67
N PRO A 66 -0.29 3.95 0.71
CA PRO A 66 -1.13 5.13 1.00
C PRO A 66 -2.52 4.79 1.55
N LEU A 67 -3.14 3.70 1.09
CA LEU A 67 -4.44 3.26 1.60
C LEU A 67 -4.31 2.72 3.04
N VAL A 68 -3.29 1.89 3.29
CA VAL A 68 -3.08 1.28 4.62
C VAL A 68 -2.72 2.34 5.65
N GLU A 69 -1.88 3.33 5.30
CA GLU A 69 -1.54 4.47 6.17
C GLU A 69 -2.78 5.30 6.53
N ALA A 70 -3.59 5.67 5.53
CA ALA A 70 -4.81 6.43 5.76
C ALA A 70 -5.85 5.67 6.60
N ALA A 71 -5.99 4.36 6.37
CA ALA A 71 -6.87 3.50 7.15
C ALA A 71 -6.35 3.30 8.59
N ALA A 72 -5.04 3.11 8.75
CA ALA A 72 -4.41 2.96 10.06
C ALA A 72 -4.59 4.22 10.92
N GLU A 73 -4.42 5.41 10.34
CA GLU A 73 -4.63 6.68 11.03
C GLU A 73 -6.07 6.80 11.54
N GLN A 74 -7.07 6.55 10.68
CA GLN A 74 -8.48 6.60 11.08
C GLN A 74 -8.81 5.56 12.13
N TYR A 75 -8.36 4.31 11.94
CA TYR A 75 -8.62 3.22 12.86
C TYR A 75 -8.03 3.45 14.24
N MET A 76 -6.78 3.94 14.35
CA MET A 76 -6.13 4.27 15.62
C MET A 76 -6.83 5.42 16.36
N ASN A 77 -7.40 6.39 15.65
CA ASN A 77 -8.18 7.47 16.26
C ASN A 77 -9.45 6.93 16.94
N GLU A 78 -10.06 5.90 16.37
CA GLU A 78 -11.26 5.25 16.91
C GLU A 78 -10.92 4.16 17.96
N ASN A 79 -9.72 3.59 17.89
CA ASN A 79 -9.24 2.49 18.72
C ASN A 79 -7.90 2.84 19.38
N PRO A 80 -7.88 3.72 20.40
CA PRO A 80 -6.63 4.23 21.00
C PRO A 80 -5.77 3.15 21.67
N GLY A 81 -6.32 1.97 21.95
CA GLY A 81 -5.58 0.80 22.45
C GLY A 81 -4.76 0.06 21.39
N VAL A 82 -4.91 0.41 20.09
CA VAL A 82 -4.21 -0.23 18.99
C VAL A 82 -3.15 0.71 18.43
N GLN A 83 -1.94 0.17 18.20
CA GLN A 83 -0.86 0.88 17.51
C GLN A 83 -0.56 0.16 16.19
N ILE A 84 -0.64 0.88 15.08
CA ILE A 84 -0.34 0.35 13.75
C ILE A 84 0.89 1.04 13.16
N THR A 85 1.85 0.24 12.70
CA THR A 85 3.04 0.73 11.99
C THR A 85 3.00 0.19 10.56
N VAL A 86 3.06 1.08 9.58
CA VAL A 86 3.06 0.73 8.14
C VAL A 86 4.44 1.00 7.56
N GLN A 87 5.00 0.02 6.83
CA GLN A 87 6.32 0.10 6.23
C GLN A 87 6.29 -0.38 4.78
N GLY A 88 6.94 0.35 3.89
CA GLY A 88 7.21 -0.12 2.52
C GLY A 88 8.25 -1.24 2.50
N GLY A 89 8.64 -1.64 1.29
CA GLY A 89 9.67 -2.66 1.06
C GLY A 89 9.37 -3.54 -0.15
N GLY A 90 8.18 -3.39 -0.72
CA GLY A 90 7.69 -4.16 -1.85
C GLY A 90 7.00 -5.46 -1.44
N SER A 91 6.16 -5.97 -2.34
CA SER A 91 5.31 -7.14 -2.13
C SER A 91 6.09 -8.39 -1.72
N GLY A 92 7.27 -8.60 -2.32
CA GLY A 92 8.13 -9.75 -1.98
C GLY A 92 8.59 -9.72 -0.52
N GLN A 93 8.93 -8.55 0.02
CA GLN A 93 9.30 -8.41 1.42
C GLN A 93 8.08 -8.65 2.34
N GLY A 94 6.92 -8.08 2.01
CA GLY A 94 5.69 -8.30 2.77
C GLY A 94 5.33 -9.77 2.89
N ILE A 95 5.24 -10.46 1.75
CA ILE A 95 4.93 -11.90 1.70
C ILE A 95 5.95 -12.73 2.49
N THR A 96 7.25 -12.44 2.32
CA THR A 96 8.30 -13.19 3.03
C THR A 96 8.19 -13.01 4.54
N GLN A 97 8.02 -11.78 5.01
CA GLN A 97 7.97 -11.50 6.45
C GLN A 97 6.72 -12.07 7.12
N ILE A 98 5.55 -12.00 6.48
CA ILE A 98 4.34 -12.63 7.03
C ILE A 98 4.44 -14.15 7.02
N ALA A 99 5.01 -14.76 5.99
CA ALA A 99 5.22 -16.20 5.94
C ALA A 99 6.17 -16.71 7.05
N GLN A 100 7.13 -15.87 7.47
CA GLN A 100 8.05 -16.12 8.57
C GLN A 100 7.44 -15.78 9.95
N GLY A 101 6.26 -15.17 10.00
CA GLY A 101 5.66 -14.69 11.25
C GLY A 101 6.37 -13.49 11.89
N ALA A 102 7.17 -12.76 11.11
CA ALA A 102 7.92 -11.60 11.59
C ALA A 102 7.06 -10.34 11.72
N VAL A 103 5.92 -10.28 11.03
CA VAL A 103 4.96 -9.18 11.03
C VAL A 103 3.54 -9.71 11.15
N GLN A 104 2.58 -8.84 11.46
CA GLN A 104 1.17 -9.19 11.57
C GLN A 104 0.46 -9.17 10.21
N ILE A 105 0.92 -8.29 9.30
CA ILE A 105 0.34 -8.11 7.97
C ILE A 105 1.45 -8.01 6.93
N GLY A 106 1.32 -8.75 5.83
CA GLY A 106 2.15 -8.65 4.64
C GLY A 106 1.35 -8.04 3.50
N ASP A 107 1.71 -6.83 3.07
CA ASP A 107 1.04 -6.10 2.00
C ASP A 107 1.60 -6.47 0.63
N SER A 108 0.73 -6.73 -0.36
CA SER A 108 1.18 -7.21 -1.67
C SER A 108 0.24 -6.87 -2.81
N ASP A 109 0.81 -6.55 -3.99
CA ASP A 109 0.11 -6.40 -5.28
C ASP A 109 0.05 -7.74 -6.06
N VAL A 110 0.61 -8.81 -5.52
CA VAL A 110 0.66 -10.12 -6.17
C VAL A 110 0.25 -11.23 -5.21
N PHE A 111 -0.18 -12.35 -5.75
CA PHE A 111 -0.50 -13.51 -4.93
C PHE A 111 0.74 -14.08 -4.24
N ALA A 112 0.57 -14.59 -3.03
CA ALA A 112 1.66 -15.17 -2.25
C ALA A 112 2.30 -16.37 -2.96
N GLU A 113 1.51 -17.11 -3.73
CA GLU A 113 1.94 -18.23 -4.56
C GLU A 113 2.93 -17.83 -5.67
N GLU A 114 2.94 -16.54 -6.07
CA GLU A 114 3.88 -16.04 -7.08
C GLU A 114 5.27 -15.75 -6.51
N LYS A 115 5.38 -15.55 -5.20
CA LYS A 115 6.61 -15.11 -4.52
C LYS A 115 7.24 -16.17 -3.63
N LEU A 116 6.45 -17.06 -3.04
CA LEU A 116 6.97 -18.12 -2.17
C LEU A 116 7.40 -19.32 -3.02
N GLU A 117 8.64 -19.76 -2.83
CA GLU A 117 9.17 -20.97 -3.50
C GLU A 117 8.34 -22.21 -3.11
N ASN A 118 8.01 -22.33 -1.83
CA ASN A 118 7.13 -23.36 -1.33
C ASN A 118 5.68 -22.86 -1.30
N LYS A 119 4.88 -23.30 -2.26
CA LYS A 119 3.44 -22.94 -2.36
C LYS A 119 2.61 -23.41 -1.16
N ASP A 120 3.08 -24.38 -0.39
CA ASP A 120 2.39 -24.79 0.84
C ASP A 120 2.51 -23.75 1.96
N ASP A 121 3.53 -22.89 1.91
CA ASP A 121 3.62 -21.77 2.86
C ASP A 121 2.62 -20.68 2.53
N ALA A 122 2.30 -20.45 1.25
CA ALA A 122 1.21 -19.54 0.85
C ALA A 122 -0.15 -20.01 1.41
N LYS A 123 -0.42 -21.32 1.41
CA LYS A 123 -1.67 -21.88 1.95
C LYS A 123 -1.84 -21.69 3.46
N LYS A 124 -0.76 -21.40 4.19
CA LYS A 124 -0.79 -21.10 5.63
C LYS A 124 -1.21 -19.66 5.90
N LEU A 125 -1.17 -18.81 4.90
CA LEU A 125 -1.57 -17.42 5.00
C LEU A 125 -3.06 -17.27 4.67
N LYS A 126 -3.68 -16.29 5.30
CA LYS A 126 -5.03 -15.84 4.94
C LYS A 126 -4.90 -14.64 4.00
N ASP A 127 -5.39 -14.79 2.79
CA ASP A 127 -5.49 -13.72 1.81
C ASP A 127 -6.71 -12.83 2.10
N ASN A 128 -6.49 -11.54 2.27
CA ASN A 128 -7.55 -10.55 2.40
C ASN A 128 -7.37 -9.51 1.27
N LYS A 129 -8.17 -9.64 0.20
CA LYS A 129 -8.20 -8.70 -0.92
C LYS A 129 -8.92 -7.42 -0.49
N VAL A 130 -8.16 -6.40 -0.13
CA VAL A 130 -8.71 -5.16 0.48
C VAL A 130 -9.05 -4.09 -0.55
N ALA A 131 -8.46 -4.15 -1.74
CA ALA A 131 -8.75 -3.24 -2.84
C ALA A 131 -8.33 -3.86 -4.18
N VAL A 132 -8.60 -3.14 -5.27
CA VAL A 132 -8.00 -3.34 -6.59
C VAL A 132 -7.31 -2.05 -6.99
N VAL A 133 -6.22 -2.16 -7.74
CA VAL A 133 -5.50 -1.01 -8.27
C VAL A 133 -5.19 -1.20 -9.75
N GLY A 134 -5.51 -0.20 -10.57
CA GLY A 134 -4.95 -0.09 -11.90
C GLY A 134 -3.50 0.38 -11.82
N MET A 135 -2.68 -0.10 -12.72
CA MET A 135 -1.29 0.31 -12.88
C MET A 135 -1.05 0.71 -14.34
N GLY A 136 -0.16 1.65 -14.58
CA GLY A 136 0.06 2.05 -15.96
C GLY A 136 1.30 2.91 -16.16
N PRO A 137 1.67 3.13 -17.43
CA PRO A 137 2.82 3.92 -17.80
C PRO A 137 2.61 5.39 -17.43
N VAL A 138 3.65 5.98 -16.86
CA VAL A 138 3.76 7.41 -16.56
C VAL A 138 5.04 7.95 -17.16
N VAL A 139 4.98 9.18 -17.64
CA VAL A 139 6.13 9.86 -18.26
C VAL A 139 6.31 11.26 -17.65
N HIS A 140 7.50 11.81 -17.83
CA HIS A 140 7.74 13.23 -17.58
C HIS A 140 6.78 14.08 -18.43
N PRO A 141 6.21 15.19 -17.91
CA PRO A 141 5.22 16.01 -18.63
C PRO A 141 5.67 16.53 -20.00
N ASP A 142 6.99 16.67 -20.24
CA ASP A 142 7.54 17.11 -21.52
C ASP A 142 7.44 16.09 -22.65
N VAL A 143 7.19 14.82 -22.34
CA VAL A 143 7.04 13.76 -23.34
C VAL A 143 5.78 13.98 -24.18
N LYS A 144 5.92 14.01 -25.52
CA LYS A 144 4.83 14.32 -26.47
C LYS A 144 4.03 13.10 -26.95
N VAL A 145 4.17 11.98 -26.24
CA VAL A 145 3.40 10.76 -26.50
C VAL A 145 2.24 10.69 -25.50
N ASP A 146 1.02 10.38 -25.96
CA ASP A 146 -0.19 10.26 -25.13
C ASP A 146 -0.73 8.83 -25.03
N ASP A 147 -0.27 7.96 -25.92
CA ASP A 147 -0.73 6.57 -26.04
C ASP A 147 0.43 5.68 -26.49
N LEU A 148 0.56 4.51 -25.88
CA LEU A 148 1.51 3.47 -26.27
C LEU A 148 0.78 2.13 -26.39
N THR A 149 1.07 1.36 -27.40
CA THR A 149 0.62 -0.03 -27.48
C THR A 149 1.40 -0.92 -26.49
N ILE A 150 0.86 -2.09 -26.17
CA ILE A 150 1.58 -3.09 -25.37
C ILE A 150 2.93 -3.44 -26.00
N ASP A 151 2.99 -3.60 -27.32
CA ASP A 151 4.25 -3.92 -28.04
C ASP A 151 5.28 -2.77 -27.94
N GLN A 152 4.84 -1.53 -28.01
CA GLN A 152 5.71 -0.36 -27.81
C GLN A 152 6.24 -0.29 -26.38
N LEU A 153 5.38 -0.49 -25.38
CA LEU A 153 5.80 -0.60 -23.97
C LEU A 153 6.80 -1.75 -23.79
N LYS A 154 6.52 -2.92 -24.35
CA LYS A 154 7.43 -4.06 -24.36
C LYS A 154 8.79 -3.69 -24.96
N GLY A 155 8.80 -3.02 -26.13
CA GLY A 155 10.02 -2.54 -26.78
C GLY A 155 10.83 -1.61 -25.88
N ILE A 156 10.18 -0.68 -25.22
CA ILE A 156 10.82 0.30 -24.31
C ILE A 156 11.40 -0.43 -23.08
N PHE A 157 10.61 -1.25 -22.40
CA PHE A 157 11.02 -1.91 -21.16
C PHE A 157 11.92 -3.14 -21.35
N THR A 158 12.21 -3.49 -22.62
CA THR A 158 13.27 -4.45 -22.98
C THR A 158 14.48 -3.79 -23.64
N GLY A 159 14.51 -2.45 -23.77
CA GLY A 159 15.62 -1.70 -24.38
C GLY A 159 15.69 -1.81 -25.91
N LYS A 160 14.69 -2.38 -26.58
CA LYS A 160 14.61 -2.46 -28.06
C LYS A 160 14.19 -1.14 -28.69
N VAL A 161 13.40 -0.33 -27.99
CA VAL A 161 12.99 1.02 -28.36
C VAL A 161 13.66 1.97 -27.39
N THR A 162 14.55 2.82 -27.90
CA THR A 162 15.40 3.70 -27.07
C THR A 162 15.19 5.19 -27.35
N ASN A 163 14.39 5.52 -28.36
CA ASN A 163 14.13 6.90 -28.73
C ASN A 163 12.62 7.15 -28.90
N TRP A 164 12.13 8.24 -28.35
CA TRP A 164 10.71 8.59 -28.39
C TRP A 164 10.16 8.74 -29.82
N LYS A 165 11.00 9.13 -30.81
CA LYS A 165 10.58 9.20 -32.22
C LYS A 165 10.10 7.87 -32.81
N GLU A 166 10.57 6.75 -32.26
CA GLU A 166 10.17 5.41 -32.72
C GLU A 166 8.73 5.08 -32.35
N VAL A 167 8.17 5.83 -31.40
CA VAL A 167 6.79 5.67 -30.92
C VAL A 167 5.96 6.94 -31.10
N GLY A 168 6.38 7.85 -32.00
CA GLY A 168 5.62 9.04 -32.40
C GLY A 168 5.88 10.30 -31.57
N GLY A 169 6.89 10.29 -30.73
CA GLY A 169 7.35 11.46 -29.97
C GLY A 169 8.49 12.22 -30.63
N ASP A 170 9.12 13.09 -29.86
CA ASP A 170 10.29 13.88 -30.28
C ASP A 170 11.54 13.00 -30.48
N ASP A 171 12.52 13.47 -31.25
CA ASP A 171 13.84 12.79 -31.40
C ASP A 171 14.67 12.98 -30.13
N LYS A 172 14.37 12.19 -29.09
CA LYS A 172 14.99 12.20 -27.78
C LYS A 172 15.12 10.80 -27.24
N GLU A 173 16.23 10.53 -26.55
CA GLU A 173 16.47 9.26 -25.88
C GLU A 173 15.47 9.04 -24.75
N ILE A 174 14.98 7.80 -24.62
CA ILE A 174 14.07 7.38 -23.57
C ILE A 174 14.88 7.03 -22.30
N VAL A 175 14.55 7.68 -21.19
CA VAL A 175 15.12 7.35 -19.87
C VAL A 175 14.15 6.42 -19.14
N VAL A 176 14.47 5.14 -19.07
CA VAL A 176 13.63 4.15 -18.38
C VAL A 176 13.98 4.15 -16.90
N ILE A 177 12.97 4.36 -16.05
CA ILE A 177 13.06 4.20 -14.59
C ILE A 177 12.22 2.98 -14.23
N ASN A 178 12.88 1.89 -13.83
CA ASN A 178 12.22 0.64 -13.47
C ASN A 178 12.01 0.54 -11.95
N ARG A 179 11.26 -0.46 -11.53
CA ARG A 179 11.13 -0.83 -10.13
C ARG A 179 12.13 -1.95 -9.82
N ALA A 180 12.60 -1.98 -8.58
CA ALA A 180 13.51 -3.02 -8.10
C ALA A 180 12.86 -4.42 -8.13
N VAL A 181 13.68 -5.45 -8.19
CA VAL A 181 13.24 -6.84 -8.01
C VAL A 181 12.56 -6.99 -6.65
N GLY A 182 11.42 -7.68 -6.61
CA GLY A 182 10.59 -7.79 -5.40
C GLY A 182 9.40 -6.81 -5.36
N SER A 183 9.38 -5.78 -6.24
CA SER A 183 8.20 -4.94 -6.42
C SER A 183 7.04 -5.75 -7.01
N GLY A 184 5.87 -5.71 -6.37
CA GLY A 184 4.64 -6.28 -6.91
C GLY A 184 4.15 -5.50 -8.12
N THR A 185 4.26 -4.16 -8.09
CA THR A 185 3.92 -3.29 -9.23
C THR A 185 4.73 -3.66 -10.47
N ARG A 186 6.04 -3.97 -10.31
CA ARG A 186 6.88 -4.49 -11.40
C ARG A 186 6.36 -5.84 -11.89
N ALA A 187 6.10 -6.77 -11.00
CA ALA A 187 5.63 -8.10 -11.38
C ALA A 187 4.30 -8.02 -12.16
N THR A 188 3.35 -7.22 -11.70
CA THR A 188 2.06 -6.98 -12.38
C THR A 188 2.26 -6.34 -13.75
N PHE A 189 3.08 -5.29 -13.84
CA PHE A 189 3.36 -4.61 -15.10
C PHE A 189 4.07 -5.53 -16.09
N GLU A 190 5.14 -6.21 -15.68
CA GLU A 190 5.89 -7.14 -16.53
C GLU A 190 5.01 -8.31 -17.00
N SER A 191 4.19 -8.88 -16.13
CA SER A 191 3.23 -9.93 -16.51
C SER A 191 2.27 -9.46 -17.60
N ALA A 192 1.72 -8.26 -17.48
CA ALA A 192 0.73 -7.73 -18.44
C ALA A 192 1.37 -7.25 -19.75
N VAL A 193 2.60 -6.69 -19.71
CA VAL A 193 3.26 -6.05 -20.85
C VAL A 193 4.27 -6.98 -21.52
N LEU A 194 5.10 -7.67 -20.75
CA LEU A 194 6.14 -8.54 -21.29
C LEU A 194 5.61 -9.96 -21.53
N GLY A 195 4.62 -10.40 -20.73
CA GLY A 195 4.15 -11.78 -20.76
C GLY A 195 5.28 -12.74 -20.40
N SER A 196 5.65 -13.65 -21.31
CA SER A 196 6.76 -14.60 -21.12
C SER A 196 8.12 -14.06 -21.55
N GLU A 197 8.18 -12.86 -22.14
CA GLU A 197 9.45 -12.27 -22.58
C GLU A 197 10.25 -11.77 -21.40
N LYS A 198 11.54 -12.13 -21.36
CA LYS A 198 12.44 -11.68 -20.28
C LYS A 198 13.12 -10.39 -20.67
N VAL A 199 13.34 -9.54 -19.68
CA VAL A 199 14.20 -8.36 -19.82
C VAL A 199 15.62 -8.83 -20.14
N PRO A 200 16.27 -8.33 -21.22
CA PRO A 200 17.63 -8.71 -21.58
C PRO A 200 18.63 -8.41 -20.44
N GLU A 201 19.60 -9.29 -20.25
CA GLU A 201 20.57 -9.13 -19.16
C GLU A 201 21.49 -7.92 -19.30
N ASP A 202 21.68 -7.41 -20.49
CA ASP A 202 22.46 -6.20 -20.80
C ASP A 202 21.65 -4.90 -20.69
N PHE A 203 20.31 -4.98 -20.61
CA PHE A 203 19.47 -3.82 -20.36
C PHE A 203 19.47 -3.49 -18.86
N ARG A 204 20.03 -2.35 -18.51
CA ARG A 204 20.21 -1.90 -17.11
C ARG A 204 19.55 -0.52 -16.89
N PRO A 205 18.23 -0.44 -16.86
CA PRO A 205 17.55 0.79 -16.48
C PRO A 205 17.83 1.13 -15.01
N GLN A 206 17.65 2.39 -14.65
CA GLN A 206 17.71 2.79 -13.26
C GLN A 206 16.57 2.15 -12.47
N GLU A 207 16.87 1.48 -11.36
CA GLU A 207 15.86 0.81 -10.54
C GLU A 207 15.58 1.57 -9.23
N GLN A 208 14.31 1.52 -8.80
CA GLN A 208 13.84 2.15 -7.56
C GLN A 208 12.96 1.17 -6.78
N ASP A 209 13.08 1.20 -5.46
CA ASP A 209 12.39 0.28 -4.55
C ASP A 209 10.98 0.75 -4.16
N SER A 210 10.67 2.06 -4.25
CA SER A 210 9.38 2.58 -3.81
C SER A 210 8.64 3.37 -4.90
N SER A 211 7.30 3.27 -4.91
CA SER A 211 6.43 4.04 -5.79
C SER A 211 6.57 5.56 -5.55
N GLY A 212 6.71 5.97 -4.30
CA GLY A 212 6.90 7.38 -3.94
C GLY A 212 8.22 7.96 -4.45
N THR A 213 9.29 7.15 -4.57
CA THR A 213 10.55 7.58 -5.18
C THR A 213 10.41 7.67 -6.69
N VAL A 214 9.76 6.68 -7.31
CA VAL A 214 9.56 6.66 -8.78
C VAL A 214 8.78 7.89 -9.26
N VAL A 215 7.68 8.24 -8.61
CA VAL A 215 6.89 9.41 -9.04
C VAL A 215 7.72 10.69 -9.01
N LYS A 216 8.54 10.90 -7.97
CA LYS A 216 9.43 12.05 -7.86
C LYS A 216 10.51 12.06 -8.95
N MET A 217 11.07 10.88 -9.24
CA MET A 217 12.11 10.76 -10.26
C MET A 217 11.56 11.01 -11.66
N VAL A 218 10.40 10.47 -12.00
CA VAL A 218 9.75 10.75 -13.30
C VAL A 218 9.46 12.25 -13.44
N ALA A 219 8.92 12.88 -12.39
CA ALA A 219 8.65 14.31 -12.39
C ALA A 219 9.90 15.20 -12.58
N GLN A 220 11.09 14.71 -12.20
CA GLN A 220 12.35 15.46 -12.24
C GLN A 220 13.28 15.08 -13.40
N THR A 221 12.97 14.00 -14.12
CA THR A 221 13.84 13.47 -15.18
C THR A 221 13.20 13.66 -16.55
N PRO A 222 13.62 14.65 -17.35
CA PRO A 222 13.11 14.84 -18.71
C PRO A 222 13.22 13.56 -19.55
N ASN A 223 12.25 13.34 -20.42
CA ASN A 223 12.15 12.18 -21.32
C ASN A 223 12.06 10.82 -20.63
N SER A 224 11.78 10.79 -19.31
CA SER A 224 11.66 9.55 -18.59
C SER A 224 10.30 8.89 -18.76
N ILE A 225 10.30 7.56 -18.60
CA ILE A 225 9.13 6.71 -18.48
C ILE A 225 9.30 5.74 -17.32
N SER A 226 8.21 5.48 -16.64
CA SER A 226 8.07 4.43 -15.64
C SER A 226 6.64 3.89 -15.63
N TYR A 227 6.27 3.15 -14.61
CA TYR A 227 4.90 2.71 -14.35
C TYR A 227 4.59 2.82 -12.85
N LEU A 228 3.35 3.18 -12.55
CA LEU A 228 2.87 3.41 -11.19
C LEU A 228 1.44 2.89 -11.03
N ALA A 229 1.02 2.67 -9.80
CA ALA A 229 -0.38 2.51 -9.42
C ALA A 229 -1.14 3.83 -9.66
N PHE A 230 -2.43 3.76 -9.99
CA PHE A 230 -3.25 4.95 -10.25
C PHE A 230 -3.31 5.90 -9.06
N SER A 231 -3.17 5.38 -7.83
CA SER A 231 -3.06 6.19 -6.60
C SER A 231 -1.87 7.16 -6.58
N TYR A 232 -0.88 6.96 -7.47
CA TYR A 232 0.28 7.84 -7.65
C TYR A 232 0.20 8.68 -8.93
N PHE A 233 -0.92 8.71 -9.64
CA PHE A 233 -1.10 9.59 -10.79
C PHE A 233 -1.43 11.00 -10.30
N ILE A 234 -0.40 11.79 -10.12
CA ILE A 234 -0.45 13.19 -9.68
C ILE A 234 -0.10 14.14 -10.84
N ASP A 235 -0.39 15.43 -10.69
CA ASP A 235 -0.19 16.43 -11.74
C ASP A 235 1.27 16.59 -12.21
N ASP A 236 2.23 16.16 -11.38
CA ASP A 236 3.67 16.25 -11.70
C ASP A 236 4.14 15.17 -12.70
N VAL A 237 3.32 14.19 -13.02
CA VAL A 237 3.60 13.15 -14.01
C VAL A 237 2.44 13.01 -14.99
N LYS A 238 2.74 12.59 -16.20
CA LYS A 238 1.73 12.38 -17.23
C LYS A 238 1.46 10.89 -17.40
N ALA A 239 0.22 10.47 -17.11
CA ALA A 239 -0.23 9.11 -17.37
C ALA A 239 -0.56 8.94 -18.87
N LEU A 240 -0.22 7.78 -19.44
CA LEU A 240 -0.48 7.45 -20.83
C LEU A 240 -1.66 6.49 -20.96
N LYS A 241 -2.34 6.55 -22.11
CA LYS A 241 -3.23 5.50 -22.58
C LYS A 241 -2.42 4.28 -22.99
N VAL A 242 -3.07 3.13 -23.00
CA VAL A 242 -2.48 1.90 -23.55
C VAL A 242 -3.42 1.32 -24.60
N GLY A 243 -2.98 1.35 -25.85
CA GLY A 243 -3.75 0.87 -26.99
C GLY A 243 -5.10 1.58 -27.15
N GLY A 244 -5.14 2.90 -26.92
CA GLY A 244 -6.33 3.72 -26.96
C GLY A 244 -7.20 3.68 -25.69
N VAL A 245 -6.93 2.79 -24.74
CA VAL A 245 -7.68 2.68 -23.49
C VAL A 245 -7.11 3.66 -22.45
N GLU A 246 -7.99 4.41 -21.80
CA GLU A 246 -7.60 5.35 -20.75
C GLU A 246 -7.41 4.64 -19.40
N PRO A 247 -6.41 5.07 -18.57
CA PRO A 247 -6.20 4.55 -17.22
C PRO A 247 -7.29 5.08 -16.28
N LYS A 248 -8.44 4.42 -16.28
CA LYS A 248 -9.62 4.77 -15.47
C LYS A 248 -10.15 3.53 -14.74
N ASP A 249 -10.63 3.73 -13.52
CA ASP A 249 -11.21 2.67 -12.67
C ASP A 249 -12.22 1.81 -13.43
N LYS A 250 -13.13 2.45 -14.15
CA LYS A 250 -14.17 1.77 -14.95
C LYS A 250 -13.58 0.76 -15.94
N ASN A 251 -12.44 1.10 -16.57
CA ASN A 251 -11.79 0.23 -17.54
C ASN A 251 -11.06 -0.93 -16.85
N VAL A 252 -10.61 -0.73 -15.61
CA VAL A 252 -10.09 -1.80 -14.76
C VAL A 252 -11.21 -2.75 -14.33
N GLU A 253 -12.35 -2.21 -13.89
CA GLU A 253 -13.52 -2.99 -13.45
C GLU A 253 -14.02 -3.97 -14.52
N THR A 254 -13.91 -3.60 -15.80
CA THR A 254 -14.33 -4.41 -16.95
C THR A 254 -13.20 -5.24 -17.57
N ASN A 255 -11.96 -5.03 -17.14
CA ASN A 255 -10.73 -5.58 -17.73
C ASN A 255 -10.45 -5.06 -19.16
N ASP A 256 -11.03 -3.95 -19.58
CA ASP A 256 -10.60 -3.23 -20.78
C ASP A 256 -9.18 -2.66 -20.57
N TRP A 257 -8.88 -2.20 -19.36
CA TRP A 257 -7.52 -1.93 -18.88
C TRP A 257 -6.97 -3.17 -18.20
N THR A 258 -5.97 -3.81 -18.81
CA THR A 258 -5.49 -5.14 -18.38
C THR A 258 -4.37 -5.11 -17.33
N ILE A 259 -3.74 -3.95 -17.10
CA ILE A 259 -2.63 -3.79 -16.14
C ILE A 259 -3.21 -3.42 -14.77
N TRP A 260 -3.61 -4.42 -13.99
CA TRP A 260 -4.18 -4.22 -12.67
C TRP A 260 -3.90 -5.40 -11.74
N ALA A 261 -3.99 -5.17 -10.45
CA ALA A 261 -3.82 -6.20 -9.43
C ALA A 261 -4.86 -6.05 -8.32
N TYR A 262 -5.07 -7.14 -7.56
CA TYR A 262 -5.60 -7.01 -6.22
C TYR A 262 -4.54 -6.44 -5.30
N GLU A 263 -4.99 -5.69 -4.33
CA GLU A 263 -4.20 -5.31 -3.18
C GLU A 263 -4.53 -6.26 -2.03
N HIS A 264 -3.56 -7.04 -1.65
CA HIS A 264 -3.68 -8.09 -0.65
C HIS A 264 -3.07 -7.63 0.68
N MET A 265 -3.76 -7.91 1.77
CA MET A 265 -3.21 -7.85 3.13
C MET A 265 -3.18 -9.28 3.68
N TYR A 266 -2.03 -9.94 3.58
CA TYR A 266 -1.85 -11.29 4.08
C TYR A 266 -1.69 -11.30 5.60
N THR A 267 -2.38 -12.23 6.27
CA THR A 267 -2.24 -12.47 7.70
C THR A 267 -1.94 -13.94 7.96
N ALA A 268 -1.54 -14.28 9.18
CA ALA A 268 -1.59 -15.67 9.62
C ALA A 268 -3.03 -16.20 9.50
N ALA A 269 -3.20 -17.51 9.36
CA ALA A 269 -4.54 -18.14 9.27
C ALA A 269 -5.42 -17.81 10.50
N LYS A 270 -4.79 -17.61 11.66
CA LYS A 270 -5.43 -17.17 12.90
C LYS A 270 -4.68 -15.96 13.45
N PRO A 271 -4.96 -14.75 12.95
CA PRO A 271 -4.33 -13.53 13.47
C PRO A 271 -4.80 -13.23 14.89
N ASP A 272 -4.04 -12.38 15.60
CA ASP A 272 -4.49 -11.82 16.88
C ASP A 272 -5.75 -10.95 16.71
N ALA A 273 -6.38 -10.60 17.84
CA ALA A 273 -7.66 -9.88 17.82
C ALA A 273 -7.55 -8.49 17.18
N ALA A 274 -6.46 -7.75 17.42
CA ALA A 274 -6.27 -6.42 16.86
C ALA A 274 -6.09 -6.48 15.34
N THR A 275 -5.26 -7.41 14.86
CA THR A 275 -5.04 -7.64 13.43
C THR A 275 -6.35 -8.09 12.73
N ALA A 276 -7.10 -9.01 13.35
CA ALA A 276 -8.37 -9.49 12.79
C ALA A 276 -9.40 -8.36 12.67
N ASP A 277 -9.48 -7.48 13.69
CA ASP A 277 -10.43 -6.36 13.69
C ASP A 277 -10.02 -5.28 12.69
N PHE A 278 -8.72 -4.95 12.58
CA PHE A 278 -8.23 -4.02 11.55
C PHE A 278 -8.50 -4.53 10.12
N ILE A 279 -8.29 -5.81 9.83
CA ILE A 279 -8.66 -6.39 8.52
C ILE A 279 -10.18 -6.29 8.29
N LYS A 280 -11.00 -6.54 9.31
CA LYS A 280 -12.45 -6.35 9.20
C LYS A 280 -12.82 -4.89 8.92
N TYR A 281 -12.13 -3.94 9.55
CA TYR A 281 -12.29 -2.51 9.27
C TYR A 281 -11.95 -2.19 7.81
N MET A 282 -10.81 -2.66 7.30
CA MET A 282 -10.40 -2.49 5.89
C MET A 282 -11.45 -3.01 4.89
N LEU A 283 -12.15 -4.09 5.24
CA LEU A 283 -13.18 -4.72 4.40
C LEU A 283 -14.59 -4.17 4.66
N SER A 284 -14.76 -3.22 5.57
CA SER A 284 -16.07 -2.64 5.89
C SER A 284 -16.65 -1.85 4.71
N ASP A 285 -17.97 -1.75 4.66
CA ASP A 285 -18.66 -0.98 3.60
C ASP A 285 -18.27 0.49 3.61
N ASP A 286 -18.00 1.04 4.77
CA ASP A 286 -17.56 2.43 4.93
C ASP A 286 -16.19 2.64 4.28
N VAL A 287 -15.17 1.89 4.67
CA VAL A 287 -13.81 1.99 4.08
C VAL A 287 -13.86 1.70 2.58
N GLN A 288 -14.57 0.67 2.15
CA GLN A 288 -14.71 0.30 0.73
C GLN A 288 -15.47 1.34 -0.09
N GLY A 289 -16.45 2.01 0.50
CA GLY A 289 -17.26 3.04 -0.16
C GLY A 289 -16.62 4.42 -0.21
N THR A 290 -15.75 4.74 0.74
CA THR A 290 -15.18 6.07 0.95
C THR A 290 -13.68 6.12 0.77
N LEU A 291 -12.92 5.54 1.71
CA LEU A 291 -11.46 5.68 1.79
C LEU A 291 -10.76 5.06 0.58
N VAL A 292 -11.16 3.85 0.18
CA VAL A 292 -10.60 3.16 -0.99
C VAL A 292 -10.67 4.05 -2.23
N LYS A 293 -11.82 4.65 -2.50
CA LYS A 293 -11.99 5.56 -3.65
C LYS A 293 -11.23 6.88 -3.48
N LYS A 294 -11.26 7.45 -2.27
CA LYS A 294 -10.59 8.72 -1.98
C LYS A 294 -9.08 8.64 -2.16
N THR A 295 -8.50 7.48 -1.90
CA THR A 295 -7.06 7.23 -2.04
C THR A 295 -6.65 6.69 -3.42
N GLY A 296 -7.57 6.64 -4.39
CA GLY A 296 -7.28 6.26 -5.77
C GLY A 296 -7.24 4.76 -6.03
N TYR A 297 -7.97 3.98 -5.22
CA TYR A 297 -8.15 2.54 -5.42
C TYR A 297 -9.59 2.20 -5.78
N ILE A 298 -9.79 0.97 -6.24
CA ILE A 298 -11.06 0.44 -6.68
C ILE A 298 -11.55 -0.58 -5.65
N SER A 299 -12.82 -0.47 -5.25
CA SER A 299 -13.41 -1.49 -4.37
C SER A 299 -13.49 -2.83 -5.08
N THR A 300 -13.13 -3.90 -4.38
CA THR A 300 -13.28 -5.27 -4.91
C THR A 300 -14.73 -5.58 -5.31
N LYS A 301 -15.71 -4.95 -4.68
CA LYS A 301 -17.14 -5.07 -4.99
C LYS A 301 -17.54 -4.43 -6.32
N GLY A 302 -16.71 -3.53 -6.88
CA GLY A 302 -16.93 -2.87 -8.17
C GLY A 302 -16.56 -3.72 -9.37
N MET A 303 -15.70 -4.71 -9.18
CA MET A 303 -15.17 -5.53 -10.26
C MET A 303 -16.24 -6.35 -10.97
N LYS A 304 -16.11 -6.46 -12.30
CA LYS A 304 -16.94 -7.32 -13.18
C LYS A 304 -16.20 -8.58 -13.60
N VAL A 305 -14.95 -8.67 -13.20
CA VAL A 305 -14.05 -9.80 -13.47
C VAL A 305 -13.30 -10.16 -12.20
N GLU A 306 -12.85 -11.40 -12.13
CA GLU A 306 -11.86 -11.82 -11.13
C GLU A 306 -10.62 -12.39 -11.82
N ARG A 307 -9.49 -12.35 -11.12
CA ARG A 307 -8.20 -12.91 -11.56
C ARG A 307 -7.71 -13.88 -10.50
N ASP A 308 -7.21 -15.03 -10.94
CA ASP A 308 -6.54 -16.00 -10.06
C ASP A 308 -5.01 -15.80 -10.04
N ALA A 309 -4.32 -16.60 -9.21
CA ALA A 309 -2.86 -16.55 -9.06
C ALA A 309 -2.09 -17.00 -10.32
N ASP A 310 -2.75 -17.69 -11.25
CA ASP A 310 -2.17 -18.08 -12.54
C ASP A 310 -2.40 -17.01 -13.62
N GLY A 311 -3.04 -15.88 -13.26
CA GLY A 311 -3.32 -14.76 -14.16
C GLY A 311 -4.58 -14.93 -15.02
N ASN A 312 -5.34 -16.01 -14.85
CA ASN A 312 -6.58 -16.21 -15.61
C ASN A 312 -7.65 -15.23 -15.14
N VAL A 313 -8.30 -14.58 -16.11
CA VAL A 313 -9.38 -13.63 -15.86
C VAL A 313 -10.71 -14.23 -16.28
N LYS A 314 -11.70 -14.21 -15.41
CA LYS A 314 -13.06 -14.64 -15.70
C LYS A 314 -14.09 -13.58 -15.30
N LYS A 315 -15.22 -13.53 -15.98
CA LYS A 315 -16.36 -12.65 -15.64
C LYS A 315 -17.05 -13.13 -14.36
N LEU A 316 -17.43 -12.16 -13.52
CA LEU A 316 -18.25 -12.36 -12.32
C LEU A 316 -19.74 -12.42 -12.66
#